data_d40f897cb1c3735b36d3aaf891fc2843
#
_entry.id   d40f897cb1c3735b36d3aaf891fc2843
#
_cell.length_a   1.000
_cell.length_b   1.000
_cell.length_c   1.000
_cell.angle_alpha   90.00
_cell.angle_beta   90.00
_cell.angle_gamma   90.00
#
_symmetry.space_group_name_H-M   'P 1'
#
loop_
_entity.id
_entity.type
_entity.pdbx_description
1 polymer ?
#
loop_
_entity_poly.entity_id
_entity_poly.type
_entity_poly.pdbx_seq_one_letter_code
_entity_poly.pdbx_strand_id
1 'polypeptide(L)'
;MDAVTLRHVGKAYTSYSTEIVITGEQRQSRTRQVLKDLSVTFAAGQLTVIVGRSGCGKSTLLKLLAGKEQPDAGQIDMPQGWHSALLSPDPYVITWTNVQRNVAMACGVGKTPEERRSEERR
;
A
#
# COMPACT_ATOMS: atom_id res chain seq x y z
N MET A 1 -23.31 3.36 8.15
CA MET A 1 -22.73 2.27 7.36
C MET A 1 -21.22 2.41 7.32
N ASP A 2 -20.57 1.36 7.58
CA ASP A 2 -19.11 1.35 7.53
C ASP A 2 -18.64 1.38 6.07
N ALA A 3 -17.78 2.32 5.77
CA ALA A 3 -17.21 2.48 4.44
C ALA A 3 -15.80 3.08 4.55
N VAL A 4 -14.95 2.70 3.62
CA VAL A 4 -13.65 3.36 3.46
C VAL A 4 -13.82 4.52 2.49
N THR A 5 -13.48 5.71 2.92
CA THR A 5 -13.69 6.93 2.11
C THR A 5 -12.35 7.65 1.90
N LEU A 6 -12.06 7.93 0.66
CA LEU A 6 -10.98 8.81 0.26
C LEU A 6 -11.54 10.21 -0.02
N ARG A 7 -10.88 11.23 0.51
CA ARG A 7 -11.27 12.63 0.32
C ARG A 7 -10.10 13.42 -0.22
N HIS A 8 -10.25 13.90 -1.45
CA HIS A 8 -9.27 14.75 -2.13
C HIS A 8 -7.84 14.20 -2.09
N VAL A 9 -7.70 12.88 -2.24
CA VAL A 9 -6.42 12.19 -2.13
C VAL A 9 -5.54 12.47 -3.33
N GLY A 10 -4.32 12.88 -3.06
CA GLY A 10 -3.27 13.08 -4.04
C GLY A 10 -2.02 12.28 -3.68
N LYS A 11 -1.35 11.75 -4.68
CA LYS A 11 -0.08 11.06 -4.54
C LYS A 11 0.81 11.31 -5.74
N ALA A 12 2.05 11.69 -5.47
CA ALA A 12 3.07 11.91 -6.47
C ALA A 12 4.35 11.16 -6.10
N TYR A 13 5.09 10.76 -7.09
CA TYR A 13 6.41 10.15 -6.93
C TYR A 13 7.46 11.00 -7.63
N THR A 14 8.57 11.23 -6.93
CA THR A 14 9.72 11.92 -7.48
C THR A 14 10.82 10.91 -7.74
N SER A 15 11.22 10.78 -8.99
CA SER A 15 12.38 10.02 -9.40
C SER A 15 13.56 10.94 -9.67
N TYR A 16 14.73 10.54 -9.22
CA TYR A 16 15.98 11.24 -9.46
C TYR A 16 16.79 10.43 -10.47
N SER A 17 17.17 11.06 -11.57
CA SER A 17 18.16 10.52 -12.50
C SER A 17 19.42 11.36 -12.42
N THR A 18 20.57 10.69 -12.32
CA THR A 18 21.87 11.33 -12.38
C THR A 18 22.42 11.08 -13.77
N GLU A 19 22.55 12.15 -14.57
CA GLU A 19 23.25 12.09 -15.83
C GLU A 19 24.67 12.61 -15.63
N ILE A 20 25.65 11.81 -16.03
CA ILE A 20 27.05 12.20 -16.05
C ILE A 20 27.29 12.91 -17.38
N VAL A 21 27.39 14.22 -17.34
CA VAL A 21 27.75 15.03 -18.50
C VAL A 21 29.22 15.41 -18.37
N ILE A 22 29.88 15.65 -19.49
CA ILE A 22 31.33 16.00 -19.56
C ILE A 22 31.70 17.19 -18.63
N THR A 23 30.75 18.01 -18.27
CA THR A 23 30.92 19.20 -17.41
C THR A 23 30.58 18.99 -15.92
N GLY A 24 30.16 17.79 -15.51
CA GLY A 24 29.79 17.47 -14.12
C GLY A 24 28.54 16.63 -14.00
N GLU A 25 28.20 16.25 -12.77
CA GLU A 25 26.98 15.54 -12.46
C GLU A 25 25.79 16.50 -12.40
N GLN A 26 24.79 16.26 -13.24
CA GLN A 26 23.51 16.96 -13.15
C GLN A 26 22.45 16.00 -12.62
N ARG A 27 21.87 16.34 -11.48
CA ARG A 27 20.70 15.63 -10.94
C ARG A 27 19.43 16.25 -11.52
N GLN A 28 18.71 15.46 -12.29
CA GLN A 28 17.37 15.83 -12.74
C GLN A 28 16.34 15.11 -11.88
N SER A 29 15.41 15.86 -11.32
CA SER A 29 14.25 15.30 -10.63
C SER A 29 13.05 15.36 -11.56
N ARG A 30 12.33 14.25 -11.67
CA ARG A 30 11.03 14.20 -12.34
C ARG A 30 9.98 13.80 -11.33
N THR A 31 9.02 14.69 -11.11
CA THR A 31 7.85 14.41 -10.29
C THR A 31 6.69 13.99 -11.17
N ARG A 32 6.15 12.83 -10.92
CA ARG A 32 4.96 12.31 -11.59
C ARG A 32 3.81 12.23 -10.59
N GLN A 33 2.75 12.98 -10.86
CA GLN A 33 1.52 12.87 -10.09
C GLN A 33 0.73 11.65 -10.57
N VAL A 34 0.49 10.71 -9.67
CA VAL A 34 -0.20 9.44 -9.96
C VAL A 34 -1.67 9.52 -9.61
N LEU A 35 -2.00 10.11 -8.46
CA LEU A 35 -3.37 10.38 -8.05
C LEU A 35 -3.52 11.87 -7.81
N LYS A 36 -4.60 12.44 -8.33
CA LYS A 36 -4.91 13.85 -8.20
C LYS A 36 -6.37 14.02 -7.80
N ASP A 37 -6.56 14.61 -6.63
CA ASP A 37 -7.88 14.98 -6.11
C ASP A 37 -8.91 13.84 -6.18
N LEU A 38 -8.49 12.64 -5.80
CA LEU A 38 -9.33 11.46 -5.85
C LEU A 38 -10.25 11.39 -4.64
N SER A 39 -11.55 11.40 -4.91
CA SER A 39 -12.58 11.20 -3.89
C SER A 39 -13.44 10.00 -4.27
N VAL A 40 -13.47 8.98 -3.43
CA VAL A 40 -14.23 7.75 -3.67
C VAL A 40 -14.57 7.07 -2.35
N THR A 41 -15.70 6.39 -2.32
CA THR A 41 -16.17 5.61 -1.17
C THR A 41 -16.32 4.14 -1.55
N PHE A 42 -15.74 3.27 -0.73
CA PHE A 42 -15.86 1.82 -0.84
C PHE A 42 -16.79 1.31 0.26
N ALA A 43 -17.97 0.86 -0.12
CA ALA A 43 -18.95 0.36 0.82
C ALA A 43 -18.56 -0.99 1.42
N ALA A 44 -18.92 -1.20 2.68
CA ALA A 44 -18.71 -2.47 3.36
C ALA A 44 -19.49 -3.60 2.70
N GLY A 45 -18.95 -4.81 2.75
CA GLY A 45 -19.58 -6.02 2.23
C GLY A 45 -19.68 -6.10 0.71
N GLN A 46 -18.99 -5.23 -0.01
CA GLN A 46 -19.02 -5.19 -1.48
C GLN A 46 -17.66 -5.53 -2.08
N LEU A 47 -17.69 -6.20 -3.22
CA LEU A 47 -16.50 -6.38 -4.07
C LEU A 47 -16.41 -5.18 -5.03
N THR A 48 -15.30 -4.47 -4.95
CA THR A 48 -14.99 -3.36 -5.86
C THR A 48 -13.84 -3.75 -6.78
N VAL A 49 -14.03 -3.58 -8.08
CA VAL A 49 -13.01 -3.85 -9.09
C VAL A 49 -12.47 -2.53 -9.63
N ILE A 50 -11.15 -2.37 -9.62
CA ILE A 50 -10.46 -1.21 -10.15
C ILE A 50 -9.83 -1.59 -11.48
N VAL A 51 -10.22 -0.92 -12.55
CA VAL A 51 -9.72 -1.16 -13.90
C VAL A 51 -9.06 0.09 -14.47
N GLY A 52 -8.05 -0.11 -15.28
CA GLY A 52 -7.33 0.98 -15.93
C GLY A 52 -6.06 0.48 -16.61
N ARG A 53 -5.46 1.36 -17.40
CA ARG A 53 -4.18 1.07 -18.08
C ARG A 53 -3.05 0.87 -17.07
N SER A 54 -2.04 0.12 -17.48
CA SER A 54 -0.81 -0.01 -16.70
C SER A 54 -0.20 1.36 -16.39
N GLY A 55 0.19 1.57 -15.13
CA GLY A 55 0.79 2.82 -14.67
C GLY A 55 -0.18 3.97 -14.41
N CYS A 56 -1.51 3.75 -14.42
CA CYS A 56 -2.50 4.79 -14.14
C CYS A 56 -2.73 5.07 -12.64
N GLY A 57 -2.15 4.26 -11.74
CA GLY A 57 -2.24 4.48 -10.30
C GLY A 57 -3.02 3.45 -9.50
N LYS A 58 -3.46 2.35 -10.11
CA LYS A 58 -4.20 1.27 -9.42
C LYS A 58 -3.44 0.69 -8.24
N SER A 59 -2.18 0.31 -8.45
CA SER A 59 -1.33 -0.25 -7.39
C SER A 59 -1.04 0.77 -6.29
N THR A 60 -0.86 2.03 -6.65
CA THR A 60 -0.69 3.13 -5.69
C THR A 60 -1.91 3.30 -4.81
N LEU A 61 -3.11 3.26 -5.40
CA LEU A 61 -4.35 3.34 -4.65
C LEU A 61 -4.50 2.19 -3.65
N LEU A 62 -4.18 0.96 -4.07
CA LEU A 62 -4.21 -0.20 -3.18
C LEU A 62 -3.18 -0.10 -2.04
N LYS A 63 -1.99 0.42 -2.30
CA LYS A 63 -0.98 0.66 -1.25
C LYS A 63 -1.41 1.71 -0.24
N LEU A 64 -2.08 2.76 -0.69
CA LEU A 64 -2.66 3.78 0.19
C LEU A 64 -3.78 3.19 1.07
N LEU A 65 -4.69 2.42 0.48
CA LEU A 65 -5.76 1.73 1.22
C LEU A 65 -5.22 0.71 2.22
N ALA A 66 -4.12 0.05 1.89
CA ALA A 66 -3.45 -0.90 2.77
C ALA A 66 -2.58 -0.24 3.86
N GLY A 67 -2.47 1.08 3.87
CA GLY A 67 -1.60 1.80 4.79
C GLY A 67 -0.10 1.59 4.56
N LYS A 68 0.28 1.07 3.40
CA LYS A 68 1.68 0.89 3.01
C LYS A 68 2.35 2.20 2.60
N GLU A 69 1.57 3.14 2.13
CA GLU A 69 2.00 4.49 1.79
C GLU A 69 1.03 5.51 2.36
N GLN A 70 1.51 6.74 2.53
CA GLN A 70 0.71 7.86 2.98
C GLN A 70 0.34 8.76 1.79
N PRO A 71 -0.86 9.34 1.75
CA PRO A 71 -1.20 10.32 0.75
C PRO A 71 -0.40 11.62 0.94
N ASP A 72 -0.06 12.29 -0.15
CA ASP A 72 0.60 13.60 -0.11
C ASP A 72 -0.41 14.72 0.16
N ALA A 73 -1.66 14.50 -0.22
CA ALA A 73 -2.78 15.41 0.03
C ALA A 73 -4.05 14.60 0.31
N GLY A 74 -5.00 15.26 0.97
CA GLY A 74 -6.26 14.63 1.32
C GLY A 74 -6.15 13.66 2.50
N GLN A 75 -7.19 12.88 2.70
CA GLN A 75 -7.27 11.92 3.79
C GLN A 75 -8.00 10.65 3.38
N ILE A 76 -7.70 9.58 4.10
CA ILE A 76 -8.35 8.28 3.97
C ILE A 76 -9.02 7.98 5.30
N ASP A 77 -10.34 7.91 5.28
CA ASP A 77 -11.15 7.57 6.45
C ASP A 77 -11.46 6.07 6.42
N MET A 78 -10.95 5.35 7.39
CA MET A 78 -11.20 3.93 7.57
C MET A 78 -11.98 3.72 8.86
N PRO A 79 -13.04 2.89 8.87
CA PRO A 79 -13.80 2.62 10.08
C PRO A 79 -12.92 2.08 11.21
N GLN A 80 -13.23 2.46 12.43
CA GLN A 80 -12.50 2.02 13.61
C GLN A 80 -12.53 0.50 13.75
N GLY A 81 -11.38 -0.10 14.04
CA GLY A 81 -11.24 -1.55 14.19
C GLY A 81 -11.08 -2.32 12.88
N TRP A 82 -11.14 -1.64 11.74
CA TRP A 82 -10.85 -2.28 10.45
C TRP A 82 -9.35 -2.43 10.23
N HIS A 83 -9.02 -3.53 9.61
CA HIS A 83 -7.65 -3.84 9.21
C HIS A 83 -7.61 -4.13 7.73
N SER A 84 -6.55 -3.70 7.09
CA SER A 84 -6.33 -3.95 5.68
C SER A 84 -5.26 -5.02 5.46
N ALA A 85 -5.46 -5.86 4.48
CA ALA A 85 -4.46 -6.78 3.98
C ALA A 85 -4.29 -6.57 2.47
N LEU A 86 -3.05 -6.51 2.02
CA LEU A 86 -2.71 -6.35 0.62
C LEU A 86 -2.07 -7.64 0.09
N LEU A 87 -2.72 -8.22 -0.92
CA LEU A 87 -2.14 -9.30 -1.69
C LEU A 87 -1.38 -8.68 -2.89
N SER A 88 -0.05 -8.78 -2.85
CA SER A 88 0.80 -8.30 -3.93
C SER A 88 0.81 -9.30 -5.11
N PRO A 89 0.95 -8.83 -6.37
CA PRO A 89 1.19 -9.72 -7.50
C PRO A 89 2.53 -10.46 -7.39
N ASP A 90 3.51 -9.90 -6.68
CA ASP A 90 4.77 -10.56 -6.41
C ASP A 90 4.65 -11.42 -5.16
N PRO A 91 5.01 -12.72 -5.22
CA PRO A 91 4.94 -13.59 -4.06
C PRO A 91 6.04 -13.23 -3.05
N TYR A 92 5.68 -12.53 -2.00
CA TYR A 92 6.55 -12.31 -0.85
C TYR A 92 6.49 -13.53 0.07
N VAL A 93 7.27 -14.55 -0.27
CA VAL A 93 7.41 -15.74 0.55
C VAL A 93 8.71 -15.66 1.34
N ILE A 94 8.61 -15.85 2.65
CA ILE A 94 9.78 -15.95 3.50
C ILE A 94 10.37 -17.36 3.31
N THR A 95 11.50 -17.46 2.63
CA THR A 95 12.08 -18.71 2.15
C THR A 95 12.70 -19.58 3.23
N TRP A 96 13.07 -18.98 4.38
CA TRP A 96 13.69 -19.70 5.51
C TRP A 96 12.69 -20.22 6.54
N THR A 97 11.40 -20.18 6.23
CA THR A 97 10.33 -20.68 7.10
C THR A 97 9.33 -21.53 6.31
N ASN A 98 8.44 -22.20 7.02
CA ASN A 98 7.45 -23.08 6.40
C ASN A 98 6.18 -22.31 5.94
N VAL A 99 5.32 -23.01 5.20
CA VAL A 99 4.06 -22.46 4.66
C VAL A 99 3.15 -21.95 5.78
N GLN A 100 3.02 -22.72 6.86
CA GLN A 100 2.16 -22.38 7.99
C GLN A 100 2.56 -21.05 8.64
N ARG A 101 3.85 -20.82 8.84
CA ARG A 101 4.37 -19.55 9.38
C ARG A 101 4.17 -18.39 8.41
N ASN A 102 4.39 -18.60 7.11
CA ASN A 102 4.12 -17.59 6.10
C ASN A 102 2.66 -17.12 6.13
N VAL A 103 1.72 -18.06 6.21
CA VAL A 103 0.29 -17.76 6.34
C VAL A 103 -0.03 -17.07 7.67
N ALA A 104 0.51 -17.57 8.78
CA ALA A 104 0.30 -16.99 10.10
C ALA A 104 0.81 -15.54 10.21
N MET A 105 1.91 -15.22 9.56
CA MET A 105 2.43 -13.83 9.51
C MET A 105 1.48 -12.89 8.76
N ALA A 106 0.87 -13.34 7.68
CA ALA A 106 -0.13 -12.58 6.94
C ALA A 106 -1.42 -12.37 7.77
N CYS A 107 -1.79 -13.38 8.57
CA CYS A 107 -2.95 -13.34 9.47
C CYS A 107 -2.66 -12.63 10.81
N GLY A 108 -1.45 -12.17 11.05
CA GLY A 108 -0.97 -11.64 12.34
C GLY A 108 -1.64 -10.34 12.83
N VAL A 109 -2.66 -9.88 12.15
CA VAL A 109 -3.51 -8.78 12.57
C VAL A 109 -4.52 -9.35 13.58
N GLY A 110 -4.32 -9.05 14.85
CA GLY A 110 -5.21 -9.47 15.93
C GLY A 110 -4.58 -10.39 16.97
N LYS A 111 -3.35 -10.85 16.80
CA LYS A 111 -2.66 -11.64 17.82
C LYS A 111 -2.00 -10.73 18.86
N THR A 112 -2.21 -11.05 20.12
CA THR A 112 -1.54 -10.39 21.23
C THR A 112 -0.02 -10.65 21.18
N PRO A 113 0.80 -9.77 21.77
CA PRO A 113 2.25 -10.00 21.85
C PRO A 113 2.63 -11.34 22.49
N GLU A 114 1.80 -11.85 23.38
CA GLU A 114 2.00 -13.13 24.07
C GLU A 114 1.74 -14.33 23.14
N GLU A 115 0.71 -14.28 22.34
CA GLU A 115 0.39 -15.30 21.34
C GLU A 115 1.48 -15.38 20.26
N ARG A 116 2.05 -14.25 19.85
CA ARG A 116 3.20 -14.23 18.92
C ARG A 116 4.44 -14.90 19.52
N ARG A 117 4.74 -14.63 20.79
CA ARG A 117 5.90 -15.24 21.47
C ARG A 117 5.76 -16.74 21.68
N SER A 118 4.54 -17.24 21.85
CA SER A 118 4.31 -18.69 22.03
C SER A 118 4.53 -19.49 20.75
N GLU A 119 4.38 -18.87 19.59
CA GLU A 119 4.60 -19.50 18.29
C GLU A 119 6.08 -19.47 17.87
N GLU A 120 6.83 -18.44 18.27
CA GLU A 120 8.28 -18.38 18.03
C GLU A 120 9.09 -19.42 18.81
N ARG A 121 8.52 -20.01 19.87
CA ARG A 121 9.16 -21.04 20.72
C ARG A 121 8.89 -22.47 20.31
N ARG A 122 8.10 -22.70 19.25
CA ARG A 122 7.79 -24.03 18.71
C ARG A 122 8.46 -24.25 17.38
#